data_1a0072a6738db0ac66103b47db443fc4
#
_entry.id   1a0072a6738db0ac66103b47db443fc4
#
_cell.length_a   1.000
_cell.length_b   1.000
_cell.length_c   1.000
_cell.angle_alpha   90.00
_cell.angle_beta   90.00
_cell.angle_gamma   90.00
#
_symmetry.space_group_name_H-M   'P 1'
#
loop_
_entity.id
_entity.type
_entity.pdbx_description
1 polymer ?
#
loop_
_entity_poly.entity_id
_entity_poly.type
_entity_poly.pdbx_seq_one_letter_code
_entity_poly.pdbx_strand_id
1 'polypeptide(L)'
;LVAELEGTEKARVPMHMLASVVTFGPILLSPALIGACAERGISLVLLDRIGRFQARVEGPASGNVLLRRAQYRLADDATDVVRGIVMGKIANQRAVIRRALRDYGSEMPAEARDGLERATDRMAMILRRVQLSDDSTDLLRGSEGEAAMLYFGVFDHLIRAPDAELRWTGRSRRPPLDPMNAILSFLYTLLTHDCRSACEAVGLDPAVGFLHRDRPGRPSLALDL
;
A
#
# COMPACT_ATOMS: atom_id res chain seq x y z
N LEU A 1 -17.77 17.21 7.95
CA LEU A 1 -16.77 17.19 9.02
C LEU A 1 -16.31 18.63 9.29
N VAL A 2 -16.22 19.00 10.57
CA VAL A 2 -15.64 20.27 11.01
C VAL A 2 -14.45 19.96 11.92
N ALA A 3 -13.32 20.60 11.67
CA ALA A 3 -12.15 20.53 12.53
C ALA A 3 -12.05 21.85 13.32
N GLU A 4 -11.97 21.74 14.64
CA GLU A 4 -11.89 22.89 15.55
C GLU A 4 -10.62 22.83 16.39
N LEU A 5 -10.08 23.98 16.69
CA LEU A 5 -8.99 24.15 17.65
C LEU A 5 -9.38 25.27 18.63
N GLU A 6 -9.41 24.94 19.91
CA GLU A 6 -9.78 25.86 21.00
C GLU A 6 -11.14 26.55 20.75
N GLY A 7 -12.14 25.75 20.31
CA GLY A 7 -13.50 26.24 20.02
C GLY A 7 -13.64 27.06 18.72
N THR A 8 -12.57 27.19 17.95
CA THR A 8 -12.57 27.90 16.67
C THR A 8 -12.52 26.92 15.51
N GLU A 9 -13.45 27.05 14.54
CA GLU A 9 -13.42 26.27 13.30
C GLU A 9 -12.15 26.59 12.51
N LYS A 10 -11.37 25.57 12.17
CA LYS A 10 -10.16 25.68 11.35
C LYS A 10 -10.34 25.13 9.94
N ALA A 11 -11.22 24.13 9.79
CA ALA A 11 -11.51 23.55 8.48
C ALA A 11 -12.90 22.94 8.47
N ARG A 12 -13.53 22.99 7.29
CA ARG A 12 -14.81 22.34 7.02
C ARG A 12 -14.72 21.57 5.71
N VAL A 13 -15.02 20.26 5.76
CA VAL A 13 -14.99 19.38 4.59
C VAL A 13 -16.35 18.68 4.47
N PRO A 14 -17.00 18.72 3.29
CA PRO A 14 -18.21 17.94 3.05
C PRO A 14 -17.96 16.45 3.19
N MET A 15 -18.85 15.74 3.89
CA MET A 15 -18.68 14.30 4.18
C MET A 15 -18.62 13.44 2.90
N HIS A 16 -19.35 13.81 1.85
CA HIS A 16 -19.37 13.07 0.59
C HIS A 16 -18.06 13.14 -0.20
N MET A 17 -17.14 14.03 0.17
CA MET A 17 -15.80 14.13 -0.44
C MET A 17 -14.76 13.29 0.30
N LEU A 18 -15.13 12.67 1.43
CA LEU A 18 -14.18 11.93 2.27
C LEU A 18 -14.26 10.43 1.97
N ALA A 19 -13.14 9.84 1.65
CA ALA A 19 -12.95 8.38 1.62
C ALA A 19 -12.47 7.86 2.99
N SER A 20 -11.62 8.63 3.65
CA SER A 20 -11.09 8.30 4.98
C SER A 20 -10.82 9.54 5.82
N VAL A 21 -10.78 9.36 7.13
CA VAL A 21 -10.34 10.35 8.12
C VAL A 21 -9.24 9.72 8.96
N VAL A 22 -8.06 10.32 8.95
CA VAL A 22 -6.92 9.85 9.75
C VAL A 22 -6.57 10.93 10.76
N THR A 23 -6.53 10.56 12.03
CA THR A 23 -6.17 11.47 13.11
C THR A 23 -4.81 11.12 13.70
N PHE A 24 -4.08 12.15 14.14
CA PHE A 24 -2.76 12.01 14.74
C PHE A 24 -2.76 12.59 16.16
N GLY A 25 -2.36 11.78 17.13
CA GLY A 25 -2.31 12.18 18.53
C GLY A 25 -3.67 12.27 19.20
N PRO A 26 -3.77 12.93 20.36
CA PRO A 26 -4.98 12.98 21.19
C PRO A 26 -5.99 13.97 20.59
N ILE A 27 -6.83 13.51 19.69
CA ILE A 27 -7.90 14.28 19.05
C ILE A 27 -9.24 13.80 19.59
N LEU A 28 -10.11 14.73 19.99
CA LEU A 28 -11.46 14.43 20.40
C LEU A 28 -12.36 14.25 19.16
N LEU A 29 -13.03 13.12 19.08
CA LEU A 29 -14.00 12.81 18.04
C LEU A 29 -15.41 12.81 18.65
N SER A 30 -16.34 13.53 18.02
CA SER A 30 -17.73 13.52 18.48
C SER A 30 -18.42 12.18 18.09
N PRO A 31 -19.33 11.67 18.94
CA PRO A 31 -20.15 10.50 18.58
C PRO A 31 -20.89 10.66 17.26
N ALA A 32 -21.36 11.88 16.95
CA ALA A 32 -22.03 12.20 15.69
C ALA A 32 -21.11 12.00 14.47
N LEU A 33 -19.83 12.41 14.58
CA LEU A 33 -18.85 12.18 13.51
C LEU A 33 -18.58 10.68 13.33
N ILE A 34 -18.39 9.96 14.44
CA ILE A 34 -18.16 8.52 14.44
C ILE A 34 -19.31 7.80 13.74
N GLY A 35 -20.57 8.08 14.13
CA GLY A 35 -21.75 7.50 13.53
C GLY A 35 -21.88 7.83 12.05
N ALA A 36 -21.68 9.11 11.69
CA ALA A 36 -21.76 9.56 10.29
C ALA A 36 -20.69 8.93 9.38
N CYS A 37 -19.49 8.68 9.90
CA CYS A 37 -18.43 7.94 9.18
C CYS A 37 -18.83 6.47 9.01
N ALA A 38 -19.28 5.81 10.08
CA ALA A 38 -19.69 4.41 10.06
C ALA A 38 -20.85 4.16 9.06
N GLU A 39 -21.88 5.01 9.06
CA GLU A 39 -23.02 4.92 8.16
C GLU A 39 -22.65 5.09 6.67
N ARG A 40 -21.65 5.91 6.39
CA ARG A 40 -21.21 6.23 5.03
C ARG A 40 -20.05 5.39 4.53
N GLY A 41 -19.55 4.44 5.33
CA GLY A 41 -18.39 3.64 4.98
C GLY A 41 -17.09 4.47 4.90
N ILE A 42 -17.03 5.64 5.56
CA ILE A 42 -15.83 6.45 5.64
C ILE A 42 -14.93 5.85 6.72
N SER A 43 -13.73 5.40 6.33
CA SER A 43 -12.76 4.84 7.28
C SER A 43 -12.29 5.93 8.27
N LEU A 44 -12.35 5.65 9.56
CA LEU A 44 -11.85 6.53 10.60
C LEU A 44 -10.73 5.84 11.36
N VAL A 45 -9.49 6.31 11.17
CA VAL A 45 -8.26 5.71 11.70
C VAL A 45 -7.63 6.65 12.72
N LEU A 46 -7.28 6.11 13.89
CA LEU A 46 -6.61 6.82 14.96
C LEU A 46 -5.16 6.36 15.05
N LEU A 47 -4.25 7.32 14.91
CA LEU A 47 -2.81 7.12 15.05
C LEU A 47 -2.29 7.94 16.25
N ASP A 48 -1.23 7.48 16.87
CA ASP A 48 -0.52 8.28 17.86
C ASP A 48 0.26 9.45 17.20
N ARG A 49 0.94 10.25 18.00
CA ARG A 49 1.69 11.43 17.51
C ARG A 49 2.82 11.07 16.54
N ILE A 50 3.30 9.84 16.58
CA ILE A 50 4.38 9.34 15.73
C ILE A 50 3.88 8.39 14.62
N GLY A 51 2.56 8.37 14.37
CA GLY A 51 1.94 7.62 13.28
C GLY A 51 1.72 6.13 13.55
N ARG A 52 1.84 5.65 14.80
CA ARG A 52 1.51 4.26 15.13
C ARG A 52 0.01 4.09 15.25
N PHE A 53 -0.49 3.01 14.69
CA PHE A 53 -1.90 2.64 14.76
C PHE A 53 -2.36 2.43 16.21
N GLN A 54 -3.45 3.08 16.59
CA GLN A 54 -4.10 2.93 17.88
C GLN A 54 -5.44 2.22 17.76
N ALA A 55 -6.32 2.72 16.88
CA ALA A 55 -7.65 2.18 16.70
C ALA A 55 -8.22 2.54 15.34
N ARG A 56 -9.28 1.83 14.94
CA ARG A 56 -10.11 2.15 13.79
C ARG A 56 -11.58 1.99 14.17
N VAL A 57 -12.41 2.89 13.67
CA VAL A 57 -13.86 2.76 13.76
C VAL A 57 -14.35 2.07 12.51
N GLU A 58 -15.10 1.01 12.71
CA GLU A 58 -15.77 0.24 11.65
C GLU A 58 -17.27 0.34 11.85
N GLY A 59 -18.00 0.50 10.75
CA GLY A 59 -19.45 0.41 10.75
C GLY A 59 -19.92 -1.04 10.89
N PRO A 60 -21.25 -1.28 10.84
CA PRO A 60 -21.80 -2.62 10.82
C PRO A 60 -21.16 -3.45 9.70
N ALA A 61 -20.85 -4.71 10.00
CA ALA A 61 -20.29 -5.62 9.00
C ALA A 61 -21.23 -5.68 7.79
N SER A 62 -20.81 -5.12 6.69
CA SER A 62 -21.49 -5.17 5.41
C SER A 62 -20.76 -6.14 4.49
N GLY A 63 -21.42 -6.59 3.44
CA GLY A 63 -20.77 -7.37 2.41
C GLY A 63 -21.35 -8.76 2.23
N ASN A 64 -20.93 -9.35 1.13
CA ASN A 64 -21.44 -10.64 0.67
C ASN A 64 -20.79 -11.79 1.43
N VAL A 65 -21.53 -12.45 2.34
CA VAL A 65 -21.05 -13.63 3.06
C VAL A 65 -20.62 -14.78 2.13
N LEU A 66 -21.24 -14.88 0.95
CA LEU A 66 -20.85 -15.90 -0.04
C LEU A 66 -19.49 -15.60 -0.64
N LEU A 67 -19.17 -14.32 -0.87
CA LEU A 67 -17.85 -13.89 -1.32
C LEU A 67 -16.77 -14.21 -0.27
N ARG A 68 -17.05 -13.92 1.01
CA ARG A 68 -16.11 -14.24 2.11
C ARG A 68 -15.90 -15.74 2.24
N ARG A 69 -16.98 -16.55 2.12
CA ARG A 69 -16.84 -18.01 2.08
C ARG A 69 -16.04 -18.52 0.89
N ALA A 70 -16.19 -17.89 -0.28
CA ALA A 70 -15.39 -18.20 -1.46
C ALA A 70 -13.91 -17.85 -1.24
N GLN A 71 -13.61 -16.68 -0.65
CA GLN A 71 -12.26 -16.27 -0.27
C GLN A 71 -11.58 -17.32 0.62
N TYR A 72 -12.24 -17.76 1.70
CA TYR A 72 -11.67 -18.76 2.62
C TYR A 72 -11.38 -20.09 1.92
N ARG A 73 -12.27 -20.55 1.03
CA ARG A 73 -12.06 -21.79 0.27
C ARG A 73 -10.92 -21.67 -0.73
N LEU A 74 -10.76 -20.49 -1.34
CA LEU A 74 -9.71 -20.22 -2.34
C LEU A 74 -8.34 -20.02 -1.70
N ALA A 75 -8.27 -19.63 -0.42
CA ALA A 75 -7.02 -19.30 0.25
C ALA A 75 -5.99 -20.44 0.25
N ASP A 76 -6.45 -21.68 0.24
CA ASP A 76 -5.58 -22.88 0.22
C ASP A 76 -4.98 -23.16 -1.15
N ASP A 77 -5.66 -22.73 -2.23
CA ASP A 77 -5.18 -22.90 -3.63
C ASP A 77 -5.60 -21.69 -4.48
N ALA A 78 -4.86 -20.59 -4.34
CA ALA A 78 -5.13 -19.32 -5.00
C ALA A 78 -4.05 -18.93 -6.01
N THR A 79 -3.36 -19.90 -6.61
CA THR A 79 -2.21 -19.65 -7.48
C THR A 79 -2.52 -18.64 -8.60
N ASP A 80 -3.70 -18.70 -9.23
CA ASP A 80 -4.08 -17.75 -10.27
C ASP A 80 -4.29 -16.33 -9.74
N VAL A 81 -4.90 -16.19 -8.55
CA VAL A 81 -5.06 -14.89 -7.88
C VAL A 81 -3.69 -14.32 -7.52
N VAL A 82 -2.81 -15.14 -6.95
CA VAL A 82 -1.43 -14.76 -6.63
C VAL A 82 -0.67 -14.32 -7.87
N ARG A 83 -0.82 -15.03 -8.98
CA ARG A 83 -0.23 -14.66 -10.28
C ARG A 83 -0.69 -13.28 -10.72
N GLY A 84 -1.99 -13.01 -10.66
CA GLY A 84 -2.56 -11.69 -10.99
C GLY A 84 -2.00 -10.58 -10.11
N ILE A 85 -1.91 -10.80 -8.79
CA ILE A 85 -1.35 -9.86 -7.82
C ILE A 85 0.13 -9.56 -8.14
N VAL A 86 0.94 -10.61 -8.33
CA VAL A 86 2.38 -10.47 -8.63
C VAL A 86 2.60 -9.74 -9.95
N MET A 87 1.83 -10.09 -10.98
CA MET A 87 1.88 -9.39 -12.27
C MET A 87 1.54 -7.91 -12.13
N GLY A 88 0.48 -7.57 -11.39
CA GLY A 88 0.07 -6.19 -11.12
C GLY A 88 1.16 -5.40 -10.40
N LYS A 89 1.77 -5.96 -9.35
CA LYS A 89 2.87 -5.33 -8.61
C LYS A 89 4.08 -5.05 -9.52
N ILE A 90 4.53 -6.05 -10.27
CA ILE A 90 5.69 -5.90 -11.18
C ILE A 90 5.39 -4.87 -12.27
N ALA A 91 4.20 -4.93 -12.88
CA ALA A 91 3.79 -3.99 -13.92
C ALA A 91 3.76 -2.55 -13.41
N ASN A 92 3.22 -2.32 -12.20
CA ASN A 92 3.14 -0.99 -11.59
C ASN A 92 4.53 -0.45 -11.22
N GLN A 93 5.39 -1.23 -10.61
CA GLN A 93 6.77 -0.84 -10.32
C GLN A 93 7.52 -0.47 -11.61
N ARG A 94 7.40 -1.31 -12.64
CA ARG A 94 7.99 -1.04 -13.96
C ARG A 94 7.43 0.23 -14.61
N ALA A 95 6.13 0.49 -14.47
CA ALA A 95 5.49 1.69 -14.99
C ALA A 95 6.05 2.97 -14.35
N VAL A 96 6.31 2.95 -13.03
CA VAL A 96 6.94 4.07 -12.32
C VAL A 96 8.33 4.38 -12.88
N ILE A 97 9.19 3.35 -13.05
CA ILE A 97 10.54 3.54 -13.62
C ILE A 97 10.45 4.08 -15.05
N ARG A 98 9.60 3.50 -15.89
CA ARG A 98 9.41 3.96 -17.28
C ARG A 98 8.89 5.39 -17.36
N ARG A 99 8.04 5.79 -16.43
CA ARG A 99 7.58 7.17 -16.34
C ARG A 99 8.73 8.11 -16.01
N ALA A 100 9.57 7.76 -15.03
CA ALA A 100 10.74 8.56 -14.67
C ALA A 100 11.71 8.70 -15.85
N LEU A 101 12.00 7.61 -16.59
CA LEU A 101 12.83 7.64 -17.79
C LEU A 101 12.25 8.55 -18.88
N ARG A 102 10.94 8.49 -19.13
CA ARG A 102 10.26 9.34 -20.12
C ARG A 102 10.28 10.81 -19.72
N ASP A 103 9.97 11.10 -18.46
CA ASP A 103 9.74 12.47 -18.00
C ASP A 103 11.07 13.19 -17.69
N TYR A 104 12.11 12.46 -17.30
CA TYR A 104 13.38 13.03 -16.80
C TYR A 104 14.65 12.35 -17.32
N GLY A 105 14.55 11.34 -18.18
CA GLY A 105 15.69 10.53 -18.60
C GLY A 105 16.80 11.35 -19.29
N SER A 106 16.44 12.42 -20.00
CA SER A 106 17.43 13.32 -20.65
C SER A 106 18.24 14.16 -19.65
N GLU A 107 17.72 14.37 -18.42
CA GLU A 107 18.36 15.14 -17.37
C GLU A 107 19.20 14.26 -16.43
N MET A 108 19.04 12.94 -16.52
CA MET A 108 19.71 11.98 -15.65
C MET A 108 21.16 11.73 -16.09
N PRO A 109 22.09 11.46 -15.16
CA PRO A 109 23.39 10.89 -15.48
C PRO A 109 23.23 9.60 -16.31
N ALA A 110 24.11 9.35 -17.27
CA ALA A 110 24.03 8.18 -18.14
C ALA A 110 23.98 6.87 -17.37
N GLU A 111 24.78 6.72 -16.33
CA GLU A 111 24.80 5.53 -15.48
C GLU A 111 23.44 5.27 -14.77
N ALA A 112 22.80 6.32 -14.27
CA ALA A 112 21.47 6.23 -13.64
C ALA A 112 20.41 5.81 -14.66
N ARG A 113 20.42 6.43 -15.84
CA ARG A 113 19.50 6.08 -16.93
C ARG A 113 19.66 4.63 -17.36
N ASP A 114 20.90 4.20 -17.63
CA ASP A 114 21.21 2.81 -18.02
C ASP A 114 20.81 1.81 -16.92
N GLY A 115 20.95 2.17 -15.65
CA GLY A 115 20.49 1.38 -14.51
C GLY A 115 18.97 1.18 -14.51
N LEU A 116 18.22 2.28 -14.71
CA LEU A 116 16.75 2.25 -14.81
C LEU A 116 16.27 1.45 -16.04
N GLU A 117 16.93 1.59 -17.19
CA GLU A 117 16.62 0.82 -18.42
C GLU A 117 16.82 -0.67 -18.18
N ARG A 118 18.00 -1.09 -17.65
CA ARG A 118 18.26 -2.51 -17.31
C ARG A 118 17.24 -3.06 -16.32
N ALA A 119 16.85 -2.28 -15.31
CA ALA A 119 15.82 -2.71 -14.35
C ALA A 119 14.47 -2.95 -15.04
N THR A 120 14.02 -2.03 -15.91
CA THR A 120 12.74 -2.22 -16.64
C THR A 120 12.75 -3.41 -17.57
N ASP A 121 13.87 -3.67 -18.26
CA ASP A 121 14.00 -4.80 -19.18
C ASP A 121 13.99 -6.12 -18.40
N ARG A 122 14.71 -6.20 -17.30
CA ARG A 122 14.69 -7.38 -16.42
C ARG A 122 13.31 -7.64 -15.84
N MET A 123 12.61 -6.60 -15.38
CA MET A 123 11.25 -6.71 -14.86
C MET A 123 10.27 -7.15 -15.97
N ALA A 124 10.46 -6.75 -17.23
CA ALA A 124 9.66 -7.22 -18.34
C ALA A 124 9.86 -8.74 -18.59
N MET A 125 11.09 -9.24 -18.44
CA MET A 125 11.38 -10.69 -18.56
C MET A 125 10.74 -11.48 -17.42
N ILE A 126 10.80 -10.96 -16.18
CA ILE A 126 10.14 -11.58 -15.01
C ILE A 126 8.63 -11.63 -15.26
N LEU A 127 8.02 -10.51 -15.67
CA LEU A 127 6.58 -10.42 -15.95
C LEU A 127 6.15 -11.46 -17.00
N ARG A 128 6.91 -11.58 -18.10
CA ARG A 128 6.64 -12.58 -19.13
C ARG A 128 6.78 -14.00 -18.60
N ARG A 129 7.79 -14.28 -17.79
CA ARG A 129 7.97 -15.58 -17.12
C ARG A 129 6.75 -15.92 -16.26
N VAL A 130 6.34 -15.01 -15.37
CA VAL A 130 5.17 -15.18 -14.48
C VAL A 130 3.88 -15.40 -15.28
N GLN A 131 3.72 -14.72 -16.42
CA GLN A 131 2.54 -14.86 -17.27
C GLN A 131 2.44 -16.23 -17.96
N LEU A 132 3.58 -16.81 -18.34
CA LEU A 132 3.63 -18.02 -19.18
C LEU A 132 3.90 -19.31 -18.41
N SER A 133 4.30 -19.22 -17.13
CA SER A 133 4.66 -20.39 -16.32
C SER A 133 3.48 -20.89 -15.48
N ASP A 134 3.51 -22.18 -15.16
CA ASP A 134 2.64 -22.81 -14.17
C ASP A 134 3.31 -22.83 -12.78
N ASP A 135 3.96 -21.72 -12.42
CA ASP A 135 4.69 -21.59 -11.18
C ASP A 135 3.78 -21.73 -9.95
N SER A 136 4.27 -22.44 -8.94
CA SER A 136 3.64 -22.49 -7.63
C SER A 136 3.65 -21.12 -6.94
N THR A 137 2.80 -20.94 -5.95
CA THR A 137 2.74 -19.70 -5.14
C THR A 137 4.09 -19.30 -4.56
N ASP A 138 4.95 -20.26 -4.17
CA ASP A 138 6.28 -19.96 -3.63
C ASP A 138 7.25 -19.44 -4.72
N LEU A 139 7.17 -19.95 -5.94
CA LEU A 139 7.94 -19.44 -7.07
C LEU A 139 7.45 -18.04 -7.49
N LEU A 140 6.15 -17.81 -7.46
CA LEU A 140 5.57 -16.48 -7.69
C LEU A 140 6.02 -15.45 -6.65
N ARG A 141 6.13 -15.84 -5.35
CA ARG A 141 6.75 -15.00 -4.32
C ARG A 141 8.22 -14.71 -4.60
N GLY A 142 8.98 -15.68 -5.10
CA GLY A 142 10.36 -15.49 -5.52
C GLY A 142 10.47 -14.47 -6.66
N SER A 143 9.57 -14.52 -7.64
CA SER A 143 9.49 -13.57 -8.75
C SER A 143 9.12 -12.15 -8.29
N GLU A 144 8.20 -12.01 -7.33
CA GLU A 144 7.87 -10.73 -6.69
C GLU A 144 9.08 -10.14 -5.96
N GLY A 145 9.79 -10.97 -5.17
CA GLY A 145 11.00 -10.56 -4.47
C GLY A 145 12.13 -10.14 -5.41
N GLU A 146 12.34 -10.84 -6.53
CA GLU A 146 13.32 -10.47 -7.57
C GLU A 146 12.97 -9.10 -8.15
N ALA A 147 11.72 -8.86 -8.50
CA ALA A 147 11.27 -7.58 -9.04
C ALA A 147 11.38 -6.44 -8.02
N ALA A 148 11.04 -6.69 -6.76
CA ALA A 148 11.19 -5.72 -5.69
C ALA A 148 12.66 -5.34 -5.46
N MET A 149 13.59 -6.29 -5.53
CA MET A 149 15.02 -6.04 -5.43
C MET A 149 15.51 -5.14 -6.57
N LEU A 150 15.09 -5.39 -7.81
CA LEU A 150 15.41 -4.55 -8.96
C LEU A 150 14.86 -3.13 -8.81
N TYR A 151 13.59 -2.99 -8.39
CA TYR A 151 12.94 -1.71 -8.18
C TYR A 151 13.66 -0.88 -7.10
N PHE A 152 13.86 -1.46 -5.93
CA PHE A 152 14.52 -0.76 -4.83
C PHE A 152 16.02 -0.54 -5.05
N GLY A 153 16.66 -1.35 -5.90
CA GLY A 153 18.04 -1.15 -6.31
C GLY A 153 18.29 0.11 -7.14
N VAL A 154 17.25 0.61 -7.82
CA VAL A 154 17.32 1.85 -8.62
C VAL A 154 16.48 2.98 -8.01
N PHE A 155 15.92 2.79 -6.83
CA PHE A 155 14.94 3.70 -6.23
C PHE A 155 15.52 5.09 -5.96
N ASP A 156 16.79 5.22 -5.61
CA ASP A 156 17.45 6.53 -5.39
C ASP A 156 17.38 7.43 -6.63
N HIS A 157 17.46 6.85 -7.81
CA HIS A 157 17.37 7.61 -9.07
C HIS A 157 15.94 8.11 -9.38
N LEU A 158 14.94 7.64 -8.66
CA LEU A 158 13.55 8.11 -8.77
C LEU A 158 13.25 9.30 -7.86
N ILE A 159 14.14 9.58 -6.90
CA ILE A 159 13.97 10.68 -5.94
C ILE A 159 14.43 11.97 -6.58
N ARG A 160 13.50 12.91 -6.79
CA ARG A 160 13.77 14.22 -7.41
C ARG A 160 13.99 15.34 -6.39
N ALA A 161 13.82 15.06 -5.09
CA ALA A 161 14.06 16.04 -4.06
C ALA A 161 15.54 16.47 -4.05
N PRO A 162 15.84 17.78 -4.00
CA PRO A 162 17.22 18.27 -3.95
C PRO A 162 17.89 18.02 -2.60
N ASP A 163 17.09 17.65 -1.59
CA ASP A 163 17.54 17.45 -0.21
C ASP A 163 18.35 16.15 -0.10
N ALA A 164 19.60 16.29 0.32
CA ALA A 164 20.52 15.17 0.52
C ALA A 164 20.04 14.19 1.63
N GLU A 165 19.21 14.64 2.56
CA GLU A 165 18.66 13.79 3.62
C GLU A 165 17.61 12.80 3.09
N LEU A 166 17.02 13.07 1.92
CA LEU A 166 16.02 12.20 1.28
C LEU A 166 16.64 11.14 0.36
N ARG A 167 17.92 10.82 0.51
CA ARG A 167 18.57 9.78 -0.28
C ARG A 167 18.16 8.39 0.17
N TRP A 168 18.13 7.47 -0.79
CA TRP A 168 17.84 6.07 -0.57
C TRP A 168 19.12 5.25 -0.46
N THR A 169 19.33 4.62 0.70
CA THR A 169 20.49 3.74 0.94
C THR A 169 20.09 2.28 1.16
N GLY A 170 18.79 2.00 1.18
CA GLY A 170 18.25 0.67 1.40
C GLY A 170 17.03 0.70 2.32
N ARG A 171 16.29 -0.39 2.38
CA ARG A 171 15.05 -0.49 3.17
C ARG A 171 15.33 -0.77 4.64
N SER A 172 14.99 0.17 5.51
CA SER A 172 14.90 -0.01 6.97
C SER A 172 13.46 0.24 7.44
N ARG A 173 12.93 -0.63 8.32
CA ARG A 173 11.49 -0.58 8.67
C ARG A 173 11.22 -0.39 10.16
N ARG A 174 11.98 -1.01 11.03
CA ARG A 174 11.70 -1.05 12.47
C ARG A 174 12.98 -0.99 13.29
N PRO A 175 13.44 0.21 13.63
CA PRO A 175 12.93 1.52 13.23
C PRO A 175 13.33 1.91 11.80
N PRO A 176 12.66 2.90 11.16
CA PRO A 176 13.20 3.56 9.98
C PRO A 176 14.43 4.38 10.39
N LEU A 177 15.54 4.22 9.66
CA LEU A 177 16.84 4.81 10.04
C LEU A 177 17.14 6.13 9.34
N ASP A 178 16.32 6.51 8.38
CA ASP A 178 16.47 7.73 7.59
C ASP A 178 15.08 8.32 7.23
N PRO A 179 15.00 9.61 6.84
CA PRO A 179 13.76 10.29 6.51
C PRO A 179 12.98 9.62 5.37
N MET A 180 13.64 9.10 4.33
CA MET A 180 12.97 8.44 3.21
C MET A 180 12.28 7.14 3.67
N ASN A 181 12.94 6.34 4.51
CA ASN A 181 12.35 5.16 5.10
C ASN A 181 11.21 5.48 6.08
N ALA A 182 11.28 6.62 6.78
CA ALA A 182 10.19 7.10 7.63
C ALA A 182 8.95 7.47 6.79
N ILE A 183 9.14 8.24 5.71
CA ILE A 183 8.08 8.61 4.75
C ILE A 183 7.46 7.35 4.14
N LEU A 184 8.26 6.41 3.63
CA LEU A 184 7.76 5.17 3.05
C LEU A 184 6.98 4.34 4.08
N SER A 185 7.47 4.22 5.31
CA SER A 185 6.78 3.47 6.36
C SER A 185 5.44 4.11 6.73
N PHE A 186 5.37 5.43 6.75
CA PHE A 186 4.15 6.20 6.96
C PHE A 186 3.14 5.98 5.82
N LEU A 187 3.58 6.14 4.56
CA LEU A 187 2.72 5.93 3.38
C LEU A 187 2.22 4.48 3.28
N TYR A 188 3.06 3.50 3.56
CA TYR A 188 2.65 2.09 3.63
C TYR A 188 1.60 1.84 4.71
N THR A 189 1.69 2.53 5.86
CA THR A 189 0.68 2.43 6.91
C THR A 189 -0.67 2.95 6.42
N LEU A 190 -0.69 4.14 5.83
CA LEU A 190 -1.92 4.73 5.27
C LEU A 190 -2.52 3.83 4.19
N LEU A 191 -1.71 3.41 3.21
CA LEU A 191 -2.17 2.55 2.13
C LEU A 191 -2.71 1.21 2.63
N THR A 192 -2.06 0.60 3.62
CA THR A 192 -2.54 -0.65 4.24
C THR A 192 -3.93 -0.47 4.87
N HIS A 193 -4.19 0.68 5.51
CA HIS A 193 -5.51 0.99 6.07
C HIS A 193 -6.56 1.20 4.97
N ASP A 194 -6.21 1.87 3.89
CA ASP A 194 -7.11 2.07 2.75
C ASP A 194 -7.45 0.74 2.07
N CYS A 195 -6.45 -0.10 1.78
CA CYS A 195 -6.66 -1.44 1.23
C CYS A 195 -7.52 -2.32 2.15
N ARG A 196 -7.28 -2.24 3.46
CA ARG A 196 -8.08 -2.95 4.45
C ARG A 196 -9.55 -2.51 4.40
N SER A 197 -9.80 -1.19 4.39
CA SER A 197 -11.15 -0.63 4.31
C SER A 197 -11.84 -1.02 2.99
N ALA A 198 -11.11 -1.01 1.88
CA ALA A 198 -11.62 -1.45 0.59
C ALA A 198 -12.02 -2.94 0.58
N CYS A 199 -11.21 -3.83 1.18
CA CYS A 199 -11.56 -5.24 1.33
C CYS A 199 -12.85 -5.40 2.12
N GLU A 200 -12.98 -4.73 3.25
CA GLU A 200 -14.15 -4.79 4.12
C GLU A 200 -15.41 -4.26 3.45
N ALA A 201 -15.30 -3.16 2.70
CA ALA A 201 -16.40 -2.55 1.98
C ALA A 201 -17.04 -3.50 0.94
N VAL A 202 -16.24 -4.35 0.30
CA VAL A 202 -16.74 -5.36 -0.65
C VAL A 202 -17.05 -6.71 0.00
N GLY A 203 -16.82 -6.86 1.31
CA GLY A 203 -17.13 -8.07 2.07
C GLY A 203 -16.02 -9.11 2.10
N LEU A 204 -14.78 -8.75 1.73
CA LEU A 204 -13.60 -9.59 1.91
C LEU A 204 -13.00 -9.43 3.31
N ASP A 205 -12.38 -10.49 3.80
CA ASP A 205 -11.60 -10.45 5.04
C ASP A 205 -10.17 -9.97 4.73
N PRO A 206 -9.75 -8.79 5.24
CA PRO A 206 -8.41 -8.26 4.97
C PRO A 206 -7.27 -9.08 5.60
N ALA A 207 -7.57 -9.98 6.55
CA ALA A 207 -6.57 -10.83 7.20
C ALA A 207 -6.22 -12.06 6.37
N VAL A 208 -7.15 -12.56 5.52
CA VAL A 208 -6.97 -13.76 4.70
C VAL A 208 -6.32 -13.39 3.37
N GLY A 209 -4.99 -13.52 3.31
CA GLY A 209 -4.19 -13.25 2.11
C GLY A 209 -4.06 -14.46 1.19
N PHE A 210 -3.58 -14.22 0.00
CA PHE A 210 -3.26 -15.23 -1.00
C PHE A 210 -1.75 -15.34 -1.25
N LEU A 211 -1.07 -14.19 -1.39
CA LEU A 211 0.37 -14.12 -1.56
C LEU A 211 1.10 -14.15 -0.22
N HIS A 212 0.67 -13.34 0.74
CA HIS A 212 1.23 -13.34 2.08
C HIS A 212 0.60 -14.44 2.94
N ARG A 213 1.43 -15.24 3.61
CA ARG A 213 0.97 -16.26 4.58
C ARG A 213 0.26 -15.61 5.76
N ASP A 214 -0.76 -16.27 6.25
CA ASP A 214 -1.52 -15.80 7.41
C ASP A 214 -0.64 -15.71 8.67
N ARG A 215 -0.83 -14.64 9.41
CA ARG A 215 -0.20 -14.41 10.71
C ARG A 215 -1.15 -13.66 11.63
N PRO A 216 -1.23 -14.00 12.92
CA PRO A 216 -2.06 -13.27 13.87
C PRO A 216 -1.81 -11.74 13.81
N GLY A 217 -2.89 -10.96 13.70
CA GLY A 217 -2.84 -9.50 13.64
C GLY A 217 -2.32 -8.88 12.33
N ARG A 218 -2.03 -9.71 11.31
CA ARG A 218 -1.55 -9.23 10.01
C ARG A 218 -2.68 -9.13 9.00
N PRO A 219 -2.90 -7.97 8.37
CA PRO A 219 -3.88 -7.82 7.29
C PRO A 219 -3.28 -8.34 5.96
N SER A 220 -3.17 -9.68 5.82
CA SER A 220 -2.41 -10.32 4.74
C SER A 220 -2.93 -9.96 3.36
N LEU A 221 -4.27 -9.91 3.15
CA LEU A 221 -4.84 -9.50 1.87
C LEU A 221 -4.59 -8.01 1.55
N ALA A 222 -4.71 -7.14 2.56
CA ALA A 222 -4.40 -5.72 2.36
C ALA A 222 -2.91 -5.47 2.03
N LEU A 223 -2.02 -6.40 2.39
CA LEU A 223 -0.60 -6.36 2.02
C LEU A 223 -0.33 -7.02 0.65
N ASP A 224 -1.24 -7.85 0.18
CA ASP A 224 -1.19 -8.43 -1.16
C ASP A 224 -1.49 -7.38 -2.23
N LEU A 225 -2.42 -6.46 -1.91
CA LEU A 225 -2.84 -5.34 -2.76
C LEU A 225 -1.87 -4.16 -2.71
#